data_aff01139e723dd35ed6c33b937fe499f
#
_entry.id   aff01139e723dd35ed6c33b937fe499f
#
_cell.length_a   1.000
_cell.length_b   1.000
_cell.length_c   1.000
_cell.angle_alpha   90.00
_cell.angle_beta   90.00
_cell.angle_gamma   90.00
#
_symmetry.space_group_name_H-M   'P 1'
#
loop_
_entity.id
_entity.type
_entity.pdbx_description
1 polymer ?
#
loop_
_entity_poly.entity_id
_entity_poly.type
_entity_poly.pdbx_seq_one_letter_code
_entity_poly.pdbx_strand_id
1 'polypeptide(L)'
;MARKIARKLDEYLKAAVLFAVRAGSVSRAEACRTYAITEEELSFWERAFDEDGIVGLKDRRLNLRRPAWRTPVPMSAQRAA
;
A
#
# COMPACT_ATOMS: atom_id res chain seq x y z
N MET A 1 -9.05 22.51 3.16
CA MET A 1 -9.06 22.10 3.35
C MET A 1 -8.69 21.05 3.80
N ALA A 2 -8.68 20.71 4.19
CA ALA A 2 -8.20 19.65 4.82
C ALA A 2 -8.91 18.43 4.62
N ARG A 3 -9.73 18.34 4.00
CA ARG A 3 -10.37 17.29 3.85
C ARG A 3 -9.78 16.22 3.24
N LYS A 4 -8.88 16.26 2.64
CA LYS A 4 -8.30 15.30 2.00
C LYS A 4 -8.07 14.17 2.79
N ILE A 5 -8.05 14.27 3.95
CA ILE A 5 -7.80 13.25 4.73
C ILE A 5 -8.61 12.10 4.53
N ALA A 6 -9.78 12.22 4.17
CA ALA A 6 -10.62 11.10 4.02
C ALA A 6 -10.43 10.38 2.72
N ARG A 7 -9.52 10.86 1.92
CA ARG A 7 -9.34 10.23 0.65
C ARG A 7 -8.80 8.84 0.76
N LYS A 8 -9.44 7.91 0.08
CA LYS A 8 -8.99 6.56 0.07
C LYS A 8 -7.80 6.39 -0.83
N LEU A 9 -6.90 5.51 -0.48
CA LEU A 9 -5.72 5.26 -1.29
C LEU A 9 -6.07 4.29 -2.41
N ASP A 10 -6.51 4.81 -3.53
CA ASP A 10 -6.84 3.95 -4.66
C ASP A 10 -5.57 3.66 -5.45
N GLU A 11 -5.69 2.87 -6.50
CA GLU A 11 -4.52 2.44 -7.26
C GLU A 11 -3.80 3.61 -7.92
N TYR A 12 -4.52 4.64 -8.29
CA TYR A 12 -3.86 5.77 -8.94
C TYR A 12 -3.06 6.59 -7.95
N LEU A 13 -3.57 6.75 -6.74
CA LEU A 13 -2.86 7.49 -5.73
C LEU A 13 -1.63 6.69 -5.29
N LYS A 14 -1.77 5.38 -5.16
CA LYS A 14 -0.63 4.54 -4.81
C LYS A 14 0.46 4.67 -5.87
N ALA A 15 0.09 4.67 -7.14
CA ALA A 15 1.06 4.83 -8.21
C ALA A 15 1.73 6.19 -8.14
N ALA A 16 0.97 7.23 -7.83
CA ALA A 16 1.54 8.56 -7.71
C ALA A 16 2.56 8.62 -6.59
N VAL A 17 2.28 7.95 -5.49
CA VAL A 17 3.22 7.90 -4.37
C VAL A 17 4.51 7.22 -4.81
N LEU A 18 4.39 6.11 -5.52
CA LEU A 18 5.58 5.39 -5.97
C LEU A 18 6.39 6.22 -6.96
N PHE A 19 5.73 6.92 -7.87
CA PHE A 19 6.44 7.75 -8.80
C PHE A 19 7.18 8.87 -8.08
N ALA A 20 6.56 9.48 -7.09
CA ALA A 20 7.19 10.56 -6.34
C ALA A 20 8.42 10.08 -5.59
N VAL A 21 8.33 8.90 -5.01
CA VAL A 21 9.46 8.34 -4.29
C VAL A 21 10.58 8.00 -5.26
N ARG A 22 10.25 7.39 -6.40
CA ARG A 22 11.27 7.01 -7.36
C ARG A 22 11.92 8.20 -8.02
N ALA A 23 11.18 9.29 -8.17
CA ALA A 23 11.72 10.49 -8.76
C ALA A 23 12.52 11.31 -7.75
N GLY A 24 12.48 10.92 -6.49
CA GLY A 24 13.19 11.67 -5.47
C GLY A 24 12.46 12.89 -4.96
N SER A 25 11.19 13.04 -5.33
CA SER A 25 10.41 14.19 -4.87
C SER A 25 10.10 14.09 -3.39
N VAL A 26 9.91 12.87 -2.89
CA VAL A 26 9.73 12.66 -1.47
C VAL A 26 10.54 11.45 -1.07
N SER A 27 10.97 11.39 0.17
CA SER A 27 11.71 10.24 0.65
C SER A 27 10.72 9.13 1.02
N ARG A 28 11.22 7.92 1.15
CA ARG A 28 10.36 6.82 1.56
C ARG A 28 9.78 7.11 2.94
N ALA A 29 10.59 7.62 3.85
CA ALA A 29 10.11 7.90 5.19
C ALA A 29 9.00 8.95 5.18
N GLU A 30 9.16 9.96 4.34
CA GLU A 30 8.16 10.99 4.26
C GLU A 30 6.87 10.47 3.66
N ALA A 31 6.97 9.64 2.64
CA ALA A 31 5.78 9.06 2.03
C ALA A 31 5.04 8.19 3.04
N CYS A 32 5.78 7.40 3.81
CA CYS A 32 5.15 6.54 4.81
C CYS A 32 4.43 7.37 5.85
N ARG A 33 5.04 8.46 6.27
CA ARG A 33 4.44 9.30 7.28
C ARG A 33 3.19 10.00 6.74
N THR A 34 3.29 10.53 5.53
CA THR A 34 2.19 11.26 4.93
C THR A 34 0.96 10.40 4.70
N TYR A 35 1.18 9.17 4.29
CA TYR A 35 0.06 8.30 3.94
C TYR A 35 -0.22 7.23 4.99
N ALA A 36 0.48 7.32 6.11
CA ALA A 36 0.28 6.40 7.22
C ALA A 36 0.45 4.94 6.83
N ILE A 37 1.52 4.66 6.13
CA ILE A 37 1.84 3.28 5.74
C ILE A 37 3.22 2.94 6.25
N THR A 38 3.54 1.66 6.30
CA THR A 38 4.85 1.24 6.75
C THR A 38 5.79 1.12 5.56
N GLU A 39 7.07 1.03 5.84
CA GLU A 39 8.05 0.81 4.78
C GLU A 39 7.80 -0.51 4.08
N GLU A 40 7.36 -1.51 4.82
CA GLU A 40 7.06 -2.79 4.24
C GLU A 40 5.90 -2.69 3.27
N GLU A 41 4.90 -1.91 3.63
CA GLU A 41 3.75 -1.74 2.76
C GLU A 41 4.18 -1.02 1.48
N LEU A 42 5.02 -0.01 1.62
CA LEU A 42 5.51 0.72 0.46
C LEU A 42 6.28 -0.22 -0.48
N SER A 43 7.14 -1.07 0.08
CA SER A 43 7.89 -2.01 -0.72
C SER A 43 6.97 -3.02 -1.40
N PHE A 44 5.90 -3.41 -0.70
CA PHE A 44 4.93 -4.33 -1.25
C PHE A 44 4.23 -3.70 -2.45
N TRP A 45 3.89 -2.41 -2.35
CA TRP A 45 3.29 -1.71 -3.47
C TRP A 45 4.27 -1.63 -4.65
N GLU A 46 5.54 -1.39 -4.35
CA GLU A 46 6.54 -1.28 -5.41
C GLU A 46 6.63 -2.58 -6.20
N ARG A 47 6.64 -3.69 -5.48
CA ARG A 47 6.73 -4.98 -6.13
C ARG A 47 5.48 -5.25 -6.96
N ALA A 48 4.32 -4.95 -6.39
CA ALA A 48 3.08 -5.19 -7.11
C ALA A 48 3.02 -4.34 -8.38
N PHE A 49 3.48 -3.10 -8.28
CA PHE A 49 3.46 -2.23 -9.43
C PHE A 49 4.44 -2.70 -10.49
N ASP A 50 5.61 -3.16 -10.09
CA ASP A 50 6.59 -3.64 -11.06
C ASP A 50 6.10 -4.87 -11.79
N GLU A 51 5.30 -5.68 -11.14
CA GLU A 51 4.82 -6.90 -11.75
C GLU A 51 3.54 -6.73 -12.55
N ASP A 52 2.62 -5.94 -12.04
CA ASP A 52 1.30 -5.82 -12.64
C ASP A 52 0.88 -4.41 -13.04
N GLY A 53 1.73 -3.43 -12.82
CA GLY A 53 1.37 -2.06 -13.17
C GLY A 53 0.35 -1.48 -12.20
N ILE A 54 -0.36 -0.47 -12.65
CA ILE A 54 -1.33 0.20 -11.80
C ILE A 54 -2.42 -0.75 -11.32
N VAL A 55 -2.81 -1.68 -12.16
CA VAL A 55 -3.84 -2.64 -11.79
C VAL A 55 -3.41 -3.43 -10.56
N GLY A 56 -2.12 -3.71 -10.42
CA GLY A 56 -1.62 -4.46 -9.30
C GLY A 56 -1.77 -3.73 -7.98
N LEU A 57 -2.02 -2.42 -8.03
CA LEU A 57 -2.15 -1.63 -6.81
C LEU A 57 -3.57 -1.53 -6.30
N LYS A 58 -4.52 -2.16 -6.99
CA LYS A 58 -5.89 -2.17 -6.50
C LYS A 58 -5.95 -2.97 -5.21
N ASP A 59 -6.75 -2.52 -4.27
CA ASP A 59 -6.85 -3.20 -2.99
C ASP A 59 -7.12 -4.69 -3.13
N ARG A 60 -8.00 -5.04 -4.03
CA ARG A 60 -8.32 -6.43 -4.22
C ARG A 60 -7.11 -7.24 -4.67
N ARG A 61 -6.34 -6.69 -5.61
CA ARG A 61 -5.18 -7.40 -6.11
C ARG A 61 -4.10 -7.49 -5.04
N LEU A 62 -3.91 -6.41 -4.30
CA LEU A 62 -2.91 -6.42 -3.24
C LEU A 62 -3.26 -7.44 -2.17
N ASN A 63 -4.53 -7.53 -1.83
CA ASN A 63 -4.94 -8.47 -0.82
C ASN A 63 -4.73 -9.92 -1.26
N LEU A 64 -4.91 -10.19 -2.53
CA LEU A 64 -4.71 -11.53 -3.04
C LEU A 64 -3.25 -11.96 -3.01
N ARG A 65 -2.34 -11.01 -3.23
CA ARG A 65 -0.93 -11.38 -3.24
C ARG A 65 -0.25 -11.20 -1.91
N ARG A 66 -0.96 -10.67 -0.92
CA ARG A 66 -0.37 -10.43 0.39
C ARG A 66 -0.10 -11.76 1.08
N PRO A 67 1.11 -11.95 1.61
CA PRO A 67 1.41 -13.20 2.30
C PRO A 67 0.53 -13.36 3.52
N ALA A 68 0.17 -14.57 3.83
CA ALA A 68 -0.72 -14.84 4.95
C ALA A 68 -0.17 -14.29 6.26
N TRP A 69 1.12 -14.38 6.48
CA TRP A 69 1.68 -13.92 7.73
C TRP A 69 1.65 -12.40 7.89
N ARG A 70 1.40 -11.68 6.78
CA ARG A 70 1.32 -10.26 6.88
C ARG A 70 -0.08 -9.79 7.02
N THR A 71 -1.05 -10.61 6.77
CA THR A 71 -2.44 -10.24 6.79
C THR A 71 -2.98 -10.31 8.20
N PRO A 72 -3.67 -9.29 8.66
CA PRO A 72 -4.25 -9.36 10.01
C PRO A 72 -5.24 -10.50 10.04
N VAL A 73 -5.11 -11.38 10.99
CA VAL A 73 -5.98 -12.54 11.09
C VAL A 73 -7.04 -12.28 12.14
N PRO A 74 -8.32 -12.45 11.79
CA PRO A 74 -9.38 -12.26 12.77
C PRO A 74 -9.22 -13.23 13.90
N MET A 75 -9.56 -12.80 15.08
CA MET A 75 -9.49 -13.65 16.21
C MET A 75 -10.24 -14.94 16.02
N SER A 76 -11.38 -14.87 15.39
CA SER A 76 -12.15 -16.06 15.17
C SER A 76 -11.40 -17.08 14.34
N ALA A 77 -10.68 -16.59 13.35
CA ALA A 77 -9.92 -17.50 12.51
C ALA A 77 -8.78 -18.11 13.31
N GLN A 78 -8.16 -17.33 14.15
CA GLN A 78 -7.09 -17.84 14.96
C GLN A 78 -7.56 -18.91 15.91
N ARG A 79 -8.71 -18.68 16.48
CA ARG A 79 -9.20 -19.64 17.37
C ARG A 79 -9.65 -20.88 16.71
N ALA A 80 -10.11 -20.78 15.52
CA ALA A 80 -10.59 -21.92 14.80
C ALA A 80 -9.46 -22.88 14.55
N ALA A 81 -8.29 -22.40 14.60
CA ALA A 81 -7.15 -23.27 14.30
C ALA A 81 -6.85 -24.25 15.43
#